data_dedcb8ed718ce47527edce08a968ae39
#
_entry.id   dedcb8ed718ce47527edce08a968ae39
#
_cell.length_a   1.000
_cell.length_b   1.000
_cell.length_c   1.000
_cell.angle_alpha   90.00
_cell.angle_beta   90.00
_cell.angle_gamma   90.00
#
_symmetry.space_group_name_H-M   'P 1'
#
loop_
_entity.id
_entity.type
_entity.pdbx_description
1 polymer ?
#
loop_
_entity_poly.entity_id
_entity_poly.type
_entity_poly.pdbx_seq_one_letter_code
_entity_poly.pdbx_strand_id
1 'polypeptide(L)'
;MKSLLLLLSLTLALAAPLRAADPESLADRTLKQLVERQKDLLAEEARKSPGFDQDNFQTQMQLVCQGYEVLLRDNPSYAPGYAAYGYLLGKIGQHKASIAILLRANKLDPDMALVKNQIGNFLAEDGHPRDALPYYLAAIKLEPKEPLYHYQLGTLLYVAHDDFIKSGEWTADGLSHAMQEAFRQAAQLAPDRIEFTYRYAESFYDLENPDWDVALKAWNALEAKAPTELERQTMRLHVINVLLKQGKAEHAHVLLDTVTEPTLQAQKQKLVAQLPPPGEK
;
A
#
# COMPACT_ATOMS: atom_id res chain seq x y z
N MET A 1 26.35 72.75 -18.31
CA MET A 1 26.35 72.46 -16.87
C MET A 1 25.20 71.49 -16.64
N LYS A 2 25.50 70.21 -16.55
CA LYS A 2 24.52 69.13 -16.36
C LYS A 2 24.65 68.55 -14.95
N SER A 3 23.62 68.81 -14.12
CA SER A 3 23.56 68.30 -12.75
C SER A 3 23.22 66.80 -12.76
N LEU A 4 24.08 66.00 -12.16
CA LEU A 4 23.92 64.56 -11.99
C LEU A 4 23.24 64.33 -10.65
N LEU A 5 21.99 63.89 -10.66
CA LEU A 5 21.24 63.46 -9.49
C LEU A 5 21.54 61.97 -9.23
N LEU A 6 22.28 61.69 -8.14
CA LEU A 6 22.49 60.37 -7.61
C LEU A 6 21.23 59.91 -6.85
N LEU A 7 20.50 58.90 -7.39
CA LEU A 7 19.47 58.21 -6.66
C LEU A 7 20.10 57.10 -5.80
N LEU A 8 20.07 57.30 -4.50
CA LEU A 8 20.45 56.31 -3.51
C LEU A 8 19.26 55.33 -3.33
N SER A 9 19.32 54.14 -3.89
CA SER A 9 18.34 53.07 -3.66
C SER A 9 18.66 52.37 -2.34
N LEU A 10 17.89 52.68 -1.32
CA LEU A 10 17.92 52.01 0.00
C LEU A 10 17.20 50.64 -0.16
N THR A 11 17.95 49.55 -0.33
CA THR A 11 17.42 48.19 -0.26
C THR A 11 17.20 47.80 1.21
N LEU A 12 15.93 47.93 1.65
CA LEU A 12 15.49 47.44 2.94
C LEU A 12 15.41 45.91 2.83
N ALA A 13 16.44 45.18 3.25
CA ALA A 13 16.40 43.72 3.45
C ALA A 13 15.44 43.43 4.60
N LEU A 14 14.20 42.99 4.27
CA LEU A 14 13.32 42.35 5.23
C LEU A 14 13.96 41.04 5.65
N ALA A 15 14.68 41.02 6.77
CA ALA A 15 15.02 39.83 7.50
C ALA A 15 13.71 39.23 8.03
N ALA A 16 13.14 38.25 7.35
CA ALA A 16 12.08 37.42 7.90
C ALA A 16 12.64 36.77 9.19
N PRO A 17 11.96 36.89 10.36
CA PRO A 17 12.43 36.22 11.54
C PRO A 17 12.47 34.70 11.25
N LEU A 18 13.63 34.06 11.40
CA LEU A 18 13.73 32.62 11.53
C LEU A 18 12.82 32.27 12.72
N ARG A 19 11.65 31.65 12.38
CA ARG A 19 10.76 31.12 13.40
C ARG A 19 11.53 29.98 14.05
N ALA A 20 11.99 30.20 15.27
CA ALA A 20 12.55 29.15 16.09
C ALA A 20 11.50 28.04 16.13
N ALA A 21 11.92 26.80 15.83
CA ALA A 21 11.04 25.66 15.96
C ALA A 21 10.49 25.68 17.39
N ASP A 22 9.16 25.62 17.53
CA ASP A 22 8.54 25.56 18.86
C ASP A 22 9.17 24.38 19.63
N PRO A 23 9.53 24.58 20.89
CA PRO A 23 10.17 23.52 21.66
C PRO A 23 9.22 22.32 21.75
N GLU A 24 9.75 21.13 21.39
CA GLU A 24 9.03 19.85 21.42
C GLU A 24 8.31 19.69 22.78
N SER A 25 7.00 19.52 22.75
CA SER A 25 6.20 19.41 23.97
C SER A 25 6.58 18.15 24.78
N LEU A 26 6.21 18.12 26.06
CA LEU A 26 6.39 16.92 26.88
C LEU A 26 5.60 15.74 26.28
N ALA A 27 4.41 16.00 25.74
CA ALA A 27 3.59 14.98 25.08
C ALA A 27 4.30 14.39 23.84
N ASP A 28 4.94 15.23 23.00
CA ASP A 28 5.67 14.77 21.83
C ASP A 28 6.88 13.91 22.20
N ARG A 29 7.63 14.31 23.22
CA ARG A 29 8.78 13.53 23.71
C ARG A 29 8.32 12.17 24.27
N THR A 30 7.24 12.16 25.04
CA THR A 30 6.67 10.92 25.60
C THR A 30 6.18 10.02 24.47
N LEU A 31 5.47 10.57 23.48
CA LEU A 31 5.01 9.82 22.32
C LEU A 31 6.18 9.19 21.56
N LYS A 32 7.23 9.96 21.31
CA LYS A 32 8.43 9.45 20.62
C LYS A 32 9.06 8.28 21.36
N GLN A 33 9.21 8.36 22.68
CA GLN A 33 9.74 7.24 23.48
C GLN A 33 8.85 5.99 23.40
N LEU A 34 7.52 6.15 23.47
CA LEU A 34 6.58 5.04 23.36
C LEU A 34 6.64 4.40 21.96
N VAL A 35 6.70 5.22 20.91
CA VAL A 35 6.80 4.75 19.51
C VAL A 35 8.13 4.01 19.28
N GLU A 36 9.25 4.49 19.77
CA GLU A 36 10.52 3.77 19.65
C GLU A 36 10.46 2.44 20.41
N ARG A 37 9.96 2.44 21.66
CA ARG A 37 9.85 1.22 22.45
C ARG A 37 8.94 0.17 21.78
N GLN A 38 7.79 0.57 21.25
CA GLN A 38 6.90 -0.36 20.52
C GLN A 38 7.55 -0.93 19.27
N LYS A 39 8.31 -0.11 18.51
CA LYS A 39 9.03 -0.57 17.31
C LYS A 39 10.05 -1.66 17.67
N ASP A 40 10.83 -1.43 18.72
CA ASP A 40 11.85 -2.38 19.16
C ASP A 40 11.22 -3.72 19.55
N LEU A 41 10.13 -3.69 20.33
CA LEU A 41 9.41 -4.89 20.76
C LEU A 41 8.80 -5.65 19.57
N LEU A 42 8.12 -4.94 18.66
CA LEU A 42 7.54 -5.57 17.46
C LEU A 42 8.61 -6.14 16.52
N ALA A 43 9.77 -5.48 16.42
CA ALA A 43 10.89 -5.99 15.63
C ALA A 43 11.55 -7.22 16.28
N GLU A 44 11.59 -7.31 17.62
CA GLU A 44 12.06 -8.47 18.35
C GLU A 44 11.13 -9.67 18.15
N GLU A 45 9.80 -9.46 18.28
CA GLU A 45 8.79 -10.48 18.00
C GLU A 45 8.88 -11.00 16.55
N ALA A 46 8.99 -10.09 15.58
CA ALA A 46 9.07 -10.46 14.16
C ALA A 46 10.30 -11.34 13.85
N ARG A 47 11.41 -11.13 14.54
CA ARG A 47 12.64 -11.95 14.37
C ARG A 47 12.50 -13.35 14.95
N LYS A 48 11.68 -13.55 15.98
CA LYS A 48 11.47 -14.84 16.69
C LYS A 48 12.76 -15.64 16.88
N SER A 49 13.79 -14.97 17.39
CA SER A 49 15.11 -15.58 17.61
C SER A 49 15.02 -16.77 18.59
N PRO A 50 15.90 -17.76 18.50
CA PRO A 50 15.98 -18.82 19.52
C PRO A 50 16.12 -18.20 20.91
N GLY A 51 15.21 -18.54 21.83
CA GLY A 51 15.16 -17.97 23.18
C GLY A 51 14.29 -16.72 23.32
N PHE A 52 13.48 -16.37 22.32
CA PHE A 52 12.48 -15.30 22.46
C PHE A 52 11.52 -15.58 23.62
N ASP A 53 11.48 -14.67 24.59
CA ASP A 53 10.66 -14.76 25.80
C ASP A 53 9.29 -14.10 25.54
N GLN A 54 8.29 -14.92 25.25
CA GLN A 54 6.94 -14.48 24.97
C GLN A 54 6.28 -13.78 26.17
N ASP A 55 6.54 -14.24 27.40
CA ASP A 55 5.92 -13.65 28.59
C ASP A 55 6.52 -12.29 28.89
N ASN A 56 7.83 -12.15 28.73
CA ASN A 56 8.50 -10.86 28.84
C ASN A 56 7.99 -9.89 27.76
N PHE A 57 7.88 -10.36 26.50
CA PHE A 57 7.32 -9.53 25.41
C PHE A 57 5.92 -9.00 25.75
N GLN A 58 5.02 -9.87 26.22
CA GLN A 58 3.67 -9.48 26.60
C GLN A 58 3.69 -8.46 27.75
N THR A 59 4.52 -8.67 28.76
CA THR A 59 4.67 -7.75 29.90
C THR A 59 5.17 -6.38 29.43
N GLN A 60 6.22 -6.35 28.58
CA GLN A 60 6.75 -5.08 28.05
C GLN A 60 5.74 -4.36 27.16
N MET A 61 5.00 -5.09 26.33
CA MET A 61 3.96 -4.52 25.48
C MET A 61 2.82 -3.92 26.31
N GLN A 62 2.43 -4.58 27.40
CA GLN A 62 1.43 -4.05 28.33
C GLN A 62 1.89 -2.74 28.98
N LEU A 63 3.17 -2.62 29.34
CA LEU A 63 3.74 -1.37 29.86
C LEU A 63 3.70 -0.24 28.82
N VAL A 64 3.93 -0.55 27.54
CA VAL A 64 3.80 0.43 26.46
C VAL A 64 2.33 0.88 26.31
N CYS A 65 1.36 -0.04 26.33
CA CYS A 65 -0.07 0.30 26.31
C CYS A 65 -0.45 1.22 27.49
N GLN A 66 -0.02 0.88 28.70
CA GLN A 66 -0.24 1.74 29.89
C GLN A 66 0.38 3.13 29.71
N GLY A 67 1.57 3.21 29.12
CA GLY A 67 2.21 4.49 28.78
C GLY A 67 1.36 5.36 27.85
N TYR A 68 0.75 4.75 26.81
CA TYR A 68 -0.20 5.47 25.95
C TYR A 68 -1.45 5.91 26.70
N GLU A 69 -2.01 5.07 27.55
CA GLU A 69 -3.21 5.41 28.35
C GLU A 69 -2.95 6.60 29.26
N VAL A 70 -1.77 6.65 29.91
CA VAL A 70 -1.35 7.79 30.74
C VAL A 70 -1.19 9.03 29.88
N LEU A 71 -0.48 8.94 28.74
CA LEU A 71 -0.27 10.06 27.83
C LEU A 71 -1.61 10.66 27.38
N LEU A 72 -2.58 9.82 26.99
CA LEU A 72 -3.89 10.26 26.48
C LEU A 72 -4.82 10.77 27.56
N ARG A 73 -4.74 10.22 28.77
CA ARG A 73 -5.45 10.73 29.94
C ARG A 73 -5.01 12.15 30.27
N ASP A 74 -3.70 12.38 30.25
CA ASP A 74 -3.12 13.68 30.61
C ASP A 74 -3.22 14.68 29.45
N ASN A 75 -3.41 14.19 28.20
CA ASN A 75 -3.52 14.99 26.96
C ASN A 75 -4.73 14.54 26.12
N PRO A 76 -5.99 14.78 26.52
CA PRO A 76 -7.19 14.21 25.91
C PRO A 76 -7.50 14.73 24.49
N SER A 77 -6.79 15.75 24.00
CA SER A 77 -6.93 16.32 22.66
C SER A 77 -5.71 16.05 21.76
N TYR A 78 -4.80 15.19 22.18
CA TYR A 78 -3.55 14.93 21.47
C TYR A 78 -3.74 13.86 20.39
N ALA A 79 -4.20 14.27 19.19
CA ALA A 79 -4.49 13.38 18.06
C ALA A 79 -3.33 12.44 17.67
N PRO A 80 -2.04 12.88 17.61
CA PRO A 80 -0.93 11.98 17.28
C PRO A 80 -0.78 10.81 18.26
N GLY A 81 -1.03 11.05 19.56
CA GLY A 81 -1.01 9.99 20.57
C GLY A 81 -2.10 8.93 20.34
N TYR A 82 -3.33 9.36 20.03
CA TYR A 82 -4.42 8.43 19.67
C TYR A 82 -4.08 7.65 18.38
N ALA A 83 -3.51 8.30 17.37
CA ALA A 83 -3.11 7.64 16.14
C ALA A 83 -2.08 6.53 16.37
N ALA A 84 -1.03 6.83 17.14
CA ALA A 84 0.02 5.86 17.44
C ALA A 84 -0.48 4.71 18.32
N TYR A 85 -1.32 4.98 19.32
CA TYR A 85 -1.90 3.95 20.18
C TYR A 85 -2.86 3.05 19.39
N GLY A 86 -3.73 3.65 18.57
CA GLY A 86 -4.62 2.88 17.69
C GLY A 86 -3.86 1.96 16.74
N TYR A 87 -2.77 2.44 16.14
CA TYR A 87 -1.90 1.61 15.32
C TYR A 87 -1.30 0.43 16.11
N LEU A 88 -0.78 0.68 17.32
CA LEU A 88 -0.25 -0.39 18.17
C LEU A 88 -1.30 -1.44 18.48
N LEU A 89 -2.49 -1.02 18.92
CA LEU A 89 -3.59 -1.93 19.25
C LEU A 89 -3.95 -2.85 18.07
N GLY A 90 -3.97 -2.30 16.85
CA GLY A 90 -4.15 -3.09 15.63
C GLY A 90 -3.04 -4.13 15.43
N LYS A 91 -1.77 -3.73 15.61
CA LYS A 91 -0.61 -4.63 15.47
C LYS A 91 -0.61 -5.80 16.46
N ILE A 92 -1.16 -5.61 17.65
CA ILE A 92 -1.29 -6.67 18.65
C ILE A 92 -2.66 -7.39 18.62
N GLY A 93 -3.42 -7.22 17.51
CA GLY A 93 -4.68 -7.94 17.27
C GLY A 93 -5.91 -7.42 18.04
N GLN A 94 -5.81 -6.26 18.71
CA GLN A 94 -6.92 -5.64 19.41
C GLN A 94 -7.75 -4.73 18.46
N HIS A 95 -8.28 -5.31 17.37
CA HIS A 95 -8.92 -4.56 16.27
C HIS A 95 -10.06 -3.65 16.72
N LYS A 96 -10.99 -4.13 17.58
CA LYS A 96 -12.12 -3.31 18.06
C LYS A 96 -11.67 -2.10 18.88
N ALA A 97 -10.68 -2.28 19.75
CA ALA A 97 -10.10 -1.17 20.52
C ALA A 97 -9.34 -0.20 19.60
N SER A 98 -8.59 -0.74 18.65
CA SER A 98 -7.87 0.05 17.63
C SER A 98 -8.82 0.98 16.88
N ILE A 99 -9.92 0.46 16.32
CA ILE A 99 -10.91 1.27 15.58
C ILE A 99 -11.44 2.41 16.45
N ALA A 100 -11.83 2.12 17.70
CA ALA A 100 -12.36 3.15 18.61
C ALA A 100 -11.36 4.28 18.88
N ILE A 101 -10.09 3.93 19.09
CA ILE A 101 -9.00 4.87 19.32
C ILE A 101 -8.67 5.67 18.05
N LEU A 102 -8.61 5.03 16.88
CA LEU A 102 -8.38 5.72 15.61
C LEU A 102 -9.52 6.66 15.22
N LEU A 103 -10.77 6.29 15.48
CA LEU A 103 -11.92 7.19 15.29
C LEU A 103 -11.82 8.43 16.19
N ARG A 104 -11.29 8.29 17.41
CA ARG A 104 -11.01 9.44 18.26
C ARG A 104 -9.91 10.32 17.68
N ALA A 105 -8.80 9.75 17.16
CA ALA A 105 -7.78 10.48 16.45
C ALA A 105 -8.35 11.26 15.27
N ASN A 106 -9.13 10.57 14.40
CA ASN A 106 -9.77 11.18 13.22
C ASN A 106 -10.77 12.31 13.57
N LYS A 107 -11.41 12.22 14.73
CA LYS A 107 -12.30 13.30 15.21
C LYS A 107 -11.50 14.52 15.70
N LEU A 108 -10.34 14.31 16.31
CA LEU A 108 -9.48 15.38 16.81
C LEU A 108 -8.71 16.09 15.67
N ASP A 109 -8.24 15.29 14.71
CA ASP A 109 -7.55 15.77 13.52
C ASP A 109 -8.03 14.97 12.29
N PRO A 110 -8.96 15.53 11.49
CA PRO A 110 -9.49 14.85 10.32
C PRO A 110 -8.52 14.82 9.12
N ASP A 111 -7.38 15.50 9.17
CA ASP A 111 -6.44 15.59 8.06
C ASP A 111 -5.27 14.59 8.17
N MET A 112 -5.39 13.63 9.06
CA MET A 112 -4.43 12.53 9.21
C MET A 112 -4.72 11.39 8.21
N ALA A 113 -4.07 11.41 7.05
CA ALA A 113 -4.26 10.41 5.99
C ALA A 113 -4.00 8.97 6.48
N LEU A 114 -2.91 8.77 7.22
CA LEU A 114 -2.56 7.47 7.79
C LEU A 114 -3.67 6.91 8.70
N VAL A 115 -4.29 7.76 9.54
CA VAL A 115 -5.38 7.35 10.44
C VAL A 115 -6.58 6.86 9.64
N LYS A 116 -6.97 7.59 8.60
CA LYS A 116 -8.06 7.17 7.70
C LYS A 116 -7.75 5.83 7.04
N ASN A 117 -6.55 5.70 6.51
CA ASN A 117 -6.14 4.45 5.88
C ASN A 117 -6.18 3.26 6.87
N GLN A 118 -5.74 3.44 8.11
CA GLN A 118 -5.80 2.39 9.13
C GLN A 118 -7.23 2.03 9.54
N ILE A 119 -8.13 3.03 9.65
CA ILE A 119 -9.56 2.75 9.88
C ILE A 119 -10.11 1.91 8.73
N GLY A 120 -9.80 2.28 7.49
CA GLY A 120 -10.19 1.50 6.31
C GLY A 120 -9.71 0.05 6.36
N ASN A 121 -8.43 -0.18 6.70
CA ASN A 121 -7.88 -1.52 6.83
C ASN A 121 -8.65 -2.36 7.85
N PHE A 122 -8.87 -1.83 9.05
CA PHE A 122 -9.56 -2.60 10.11
C PHE A 122 -11.03 -2.84 9.81
N LEU A 123 -11.72 -1.90 9.17
CA LEU A 123 -13.09 -2.11 8.71
C LEU A 123 -13.16 -3.20 7.63
N ALA A 124 -12.21 -3.22 6.70
CA ALA A 124 -12.12 -4.27 5.69
C ALA A 124 -11.83 -5.65 6.30
N GLU A 125 -10.89 -5.73 7.24
CA GLU A 125 -10.55 -6.95 7.98
C GLU A 125 -11.70 -7.47 8.85
N ASP A 126 -12.53 -6.57 9.39
CA ASP A 126 -13.73 -6.91 10.21
C ASP A 126 -14.96 -7.26 9.34
N GLY A 127 -14.79 -7.35 8.00
CA GLY A 127 -15.88 -7.72 7.08
C GLY A 127 -16.84 -6.58 6.71
N HIS A 128 -16.38 -5.33 6.85
CA HIS A 128 -17.13 -4.11 6.51
C HIS A 128 -16.50 -3.34 5.34
N PRO A 129 -16.30 -3.97 4.15
CA PRO A 129 -15.56 -3.36 3.04
C PRO A 129 -16.23 -2.08 2.50
N ARG A 130 -17.56 -2.01 2.54
CA ARG A 130 -18.29 -0.83 2.07
C ARG A 130 -18.06 0.38 2.99
N ASP A 131 -17.96 0.16 4.29
CA ASP A 131 -17.65 1.20 5.27
C ASP A 131 -16.16 1.61 5.21
N ALA A 132 -15.28 0.72 4.76
CA ALA A 132 -13.86 0.97 4.56
C ALA A 132 -13.58 1.92 3.38
N LEU A 133 -14.34 1.80 2.27
CA LEU A 133 -14.12 2.52 1.02
C LEU A 133 -13.96 4.05 1.19
N PRO A 134 -14.89 4.77 1.88
CA PRO A 134 -14.76 6.21 2.06
C PRO A 134 -13.50 6.62 2.82
N TYR A 135 -12.98 5.79 3.71
CA TYR A 135 -11.74 6.07 4.44
C TYR A 135 -10.51 5.95 3.54
N TYR A 136 -10.42 4.93 2.68
CA TYR A 136 -9.34 4.82 1.70
C TYR A 136 -9.35 5.99 0.71
N LEU A 137 -10.52 6.34 0.18
CA LEU A 137 -10.66 7.49 -0.72
C LEU A 137 -10.26 8.81 -0.04
N ALA A 138 -10.62 8.99 1.23
CA ALA A 138 -10.23 10.17 1.99
C ALA A 138 -8.72 10.22 2.28
N ALA A 139 -8.07 9.06 2.55
CA ALA A 139 -6.62 8.99 2.70
C ALA A 139 -5.89 9.39 1.41
N ILE A 140 -6.32 8.84 0.26
CA ILE A 140 -5.79 9.18 -1.06
C ILE A 140 -5.99 10.68 -1.37
N LYS A 141 -7.16 11.24 -1.02
CA LYS A 141 -7.41 12.67 -1.23
C LYS A 141 -6.43 13.56 -0.46
N LEU A 142 -6.06 13.16 0.76
CA LEU A 142 -5.10 13.90 1.60
C LEU A 142 -3.65 13.72 1.12
N GLU A 143 -3.27 12.51 0.78
CA GLU A 143 -1.92 12.14 0.32
C GLU A 143 -1.96 11.35 -0.99
N PRO A 144 -2.23 12.02 -2.13
CA PRO A 144 -2.45 11.33 -3.41
C PRO A 144 -1.18 10.67 -4.00
N LYS A 145 -0.01 10.97 -3.43
CA LYS A 145 1.27 10.41 -3.88
C LYS A 145 1.75 9.24 -2.99
N GLU A 146 0.98 8.83 -1.99
CA GLU A 146 1.31 7.67 -1.17
C GLU A 146 0.88 6.38 -1.90
N PRO A 147 1.82 5.58 -2.44
CA PRO A 147 1.49 4.43 -3.26
C PRO A 147 0.73 3.34 -2.50
N LEU A 148 0.97 3.22 -1.19
CA LEU A 148 0.33 2.21 -0.35
C LEU A 148 -1.19 2.41 -0.28
N TYR A 149 -1.69 3.65 -0.25
CA TYR A 149 -3.12 3.91 -0.16
C TYR A 149 -3.85 3.48 -1.43
N HIS A 150 -3.25 3.71 -2.60
CA HIS A 150 -3.78 3.21 -3.86
C HIS A 150 -3.76 1.68 -3.94
N TYR A 151 -2.67 1.05 -3.50
CA TYR A 151 -2.56 -0.40 -3.45
C TYR A 151 -3.64 -1.03 -2.56
N GLN A 152 -3.86 -0.47 -1.37
CA GLN A 152 -4.87 -0.95 -0.43
C GLN A 152 -6.29 -0.75 -0.95
N LEU A 153 -6.58 0.37 -1.63
CA LEU A 153 -7.84 0.57 -2.33
C LEU A 153 -8.06 -0.51 -3.39
N GLY A 154 -7.06 -0.74 -4.25
CA GLY A 154 -7.14 -1.80 -5.27
C GLY A 154 -7.38 -3.18 -4.65
N THR A 155 -6.70 -3.47 -3.55
CA THR A 155 -6.87 -4.73 -2.81
C THR A 155 -8.28 -4.87 -2.21
N LEU A 156 -8.83 -3.79 -1.63
CA LEU A 156 -10.21 -3.78 -1.14
C LEU A 156 -11.20 -4.12 -2.25
N LEU A 157 -11.09 -3.43 -3.40
CA LEU A 157 -12.00 -3.61 -4.53
C LEU A 157 -11.89 -5.01 -5.14
N TYR A 158 -10.71 -5.61 -5.12
CA TYR A 158 -10.47 -6.98 -5.56
C TYR A 158 -11.07 -8.00 -4.60
N VAL A 159 -10.75 -7.92 -3.32
CA VAL A 159 -11.14 -8.93 -2.31
C VAL A 159 -12.64 -8.89 -2.05
N ALA A 160 -13.23 -7.70 -1.97
CA ALA A 160 -14.65 -7.50 -1.69
C ALA A 160 -15.49 -7.29 -2.95
N HIS A 161 -15.00 -7.72 -4.12
CA HIS A 161 -15.67 -7.54 -5.41
C HIS A 161 -17.16 -7.89 -5.36
N ASP A 162 -17.49 -9.08 -4.88
CA ASP A 162 -18.86 -9.57 -4.82
C ASP A 162 -19.76 -8.74 -3.89
N ASP A 163 -19.21 -8.23 -2.79
CA ASP A 163 -19.97 -7.40 -1.84
C ASP A 163 -20.36 -6.06 -2.47
N PHE A 164 -19.44 -5.48 -3.25
CA PHE A 164 -19.72 -4.24 -3.99
C PHE A 164 -20.73 -4.45 -5.11
N ILE A 165 -20.63 -5.55 -5.86
CA ILE A 165 -21.60 -5.87 -6.93
C ILE A 165 -22.98 -6.15 -6.36
N LYS A 166 -23.09 -6.95 -5.28
CA LYS A 166 -24.36 -7.23 -4.60
C LYS A 166 -25.04 -5.99 -4.02
N SER A 167 -24.27 -4.95 -3.69
CA SER A 167 -24.86 -3.67 -3.23
C SER A 167 -25.66 -2.96 -4.32
N GLY A 168 -25.40 -3.24 -5.61
CA GLY A 168 -26.00 -2.58 -6.75
C GLY A 168 -25.42 -1.18 -7.04
N GLU A 169 -24.42 -0.73 -6.29
CA GLU A 169 -23.77 0.58 -6.47
C GLU A 169 -22.73 0.55 -7.61
N TRP A 170 -22.25 -0.64 -7.96
CA TRP A 170 -21.19 -0.86 -8.95
C TRP A 170 -21.61 -1.86 -10.01
N THR A 171 -21.20 -1.62 -11.25
CA THR A 171 -21.17 -2.66 -12.29
C THR A 171 -19.87 -3.44 -12.15
N ALA A 172 -19.85 -4.72 -12.57
CA ALA A 172 -18.64 -5.55 -12.52
C ALA A 172 -17.49 -4.91 -13.32
N ASP A 173 -17.77 -4.45 -14.53
CA ASP A 173 -16.79 -3.76 -15.38
C ASP A 173 -16.25 -2.47 -14.71
N GLY A 174 -17.15 -1.62 -14.20
CA GLY A 174 -16.75 -0.38 -13.53
C GLY A 174 -15.89 -0.63 -12.29
N LEU A 175 -16.20 -1.69 -11.51
CA LEU A 175 -15.43 -2.06 -10.34
C LEU A 175 -14.04 -2.58 -10.72
N SER A 176 -13.96 -3.46 -11.74
CA SER A 176 -12.69 -4.00 -12.24
C SER A 176 -11.78 -2.91 -12.78
N HIS A 177 -12.34 -1.93 -13.51
CA HIS A 177 -11.57 -0.76 -13.96
C HIS A 177 -11.09 0.13 -12.81
N ALA A 178 -11.91 0.37 -11.79
CA ALA A 178 -11.51 1.14 -10.61
C ALA A 178 -10.40 0.43 -9.82
N MET A 179 -10.51 -0.88 -9.66
CA MET A 179 -9.47 -1.73 -9.05
C MET A 179 -8.16 -1.63 -9.83
N GLN A 180 -8.19 -1.84 -11.15
CA GLN A 180 -7.00 -1.75 -12.00
C GLN A 180 -6.35 -0.37 -11.93
N GLU A 181 -7.16 0.70 -11.97
CA GLU A 181 -6.65 2.08 -11.88
C GLU A 181 -5.95 2.32 -10.55
N ALA A 182 -6.49 1.81 -9.45
CA ALA A 182 -5.85 1.92 -8.14
C ALA A 182 -4.48 1.19 -8.12
N PHE A 183 -4.40 -0.05 -8.64
CA PHE A 183 -3.11 -0.76 -8.76
C PHE A 183 -2.15 -0.07 -9.73
N ARG A 184 -2.64 0.52 -10.83
CA ARG A 184 -1.83 1.28 -11.77
C ARG A 184 -1.18 2.50 -11.09
N GLN A 185 -1.94 3.25 -10.29
CA GLN A 185 -1.43 4.39 -9.53
C GLN A 185 -0.35 3.95 -8.53
N ALA A 186 -0.58 2.89 -7.78
CA ALA A 186 0.41 2.34 -6.86
C ALA A 186 1.71 1.95 -7.58
N ALA A 187 1.61 1.24 -8.71
CA ALA A 187 2.76 0.81 -9.51
C ALA A 187 3.52 1.99 -10.13
N GLN A 188 2.83 3.04 -10.57
CA GLN A 188 3.47 4.24 -11.11
C GLN A 188 4.18 5.08 -10.05
N LEU A 189 3.61 5.18 -8.85
CA LEU A 189 4.21 5.93 -7.74
C LEU A 189 5.41 5.21 -7.12
N ALA A 190 5.43 3.87 -7.17
CA ALA A 190 6.52 3.06 -6.63
C ALA A 190 6.90 1.90 -7.58
N PRO A 191 7.52 2.20 -8.75
CA PRO A 191 7.80 1.22 -9.80
C PRO A 191 8.84 0.14 -9.41
N ASP A 192 9.56 0.35 -8.33
CA ASP A 192 10.53 -0.60 -7.80
C ASP A 192 9.94 -1.54 -6.74
N ARG A 193 8.71 -1.30 -6.32
CA ARG A 193 7.96 -2.24 -5.48
C ARG A 193 7.31 -3.30 -6.35
N ILE A 194 7.96 -4.47 -6.43
CA ILE A 194 7.50 -5.61 -7.25
C ILE A 194 6.06 -6.00 -6.91
N GLU A 195 5.68 -5.98 -5.66
CA GLU A 195 4.33 -6.25 -5.18
C GLU A 195 3.26 -5.39 -5.89
N PHE A 196 3.51 -4.07 -6.05
CA PHE A 196 2.55 -3.16 -6.69
C PHE A 196 2.50 -3.35 -8.20
N THR A 197 3.67 -3.49 -8.83
CA THR A 197 3.76 -3.72 -10.27
C THR A 197 3.21 -5.08 -10.68
N TYR A 198 3.37 -6.10 -9.83
CA TYR A 198 2.80 -7.42 -10.02
C TYR A 198 1.26 -7.37 -9.98
N ARG A 199 0.69 -6.78 -8.93
CA ARG A 199 -0.77 -6.66 -8.81
C ARG A 199 -1.39 -5.86 -9.95
N TYR A 200 -0.69 -4.81 -10.43
CA TYR A 200 -1.13 -4.10 -11.63
C TYR A 200 -1.10 -4.99 -12.88
N ALA A 201 -0.02 -5.74 -13.11
CA ALA A 201 0.06 -6.65 -14.25
C ALA A 201 -0.98 -7.79 -14.17
N GLU A 202 -1.27 -8.28 -12.97
CA GLU A 202 -2.26 -9.34 -12.73
C GLU A 202 -3.69 -8.85 -12.96
N SER A 203 -4.01 -7.58 -12.62
CA SER A 203 -5.35 -7.02 -12.74
C SER A 203 -5.93 -6.99 -14.16
N PHE A 204 -5.09 -7.12 -15.19
CA PHE A 204 -5.58 -7.25 -16.58
C PHE A 204 -6.41 -8.51 -16.81
N TYR A 205 -6.21 -9.56 -16.02
CA TYR A 205 -7.01 -10.79 -16.14
C TYR A 205 -8.43 -10.64 -15.59
N ASP A 206 -8.70 -9.60 -14.81
CA ASP A 206 -9.99 -9.32 -14.18
C ASP A 206 -10.86 -8.38 -15.03
N LEU A 207 -10.33 -7.85 -16.15
CA LEU A 207 -11.08 -6.99 -17.06
C LEU A 207 -11.83 -7.79 -18.12
N GLU A 208 -13.00 -7.30 -18.52
CA GLU A 208 -13.76 -7.88 -19.63
C GLU A 208 -13.05 -7.69 -20.97
N ASN A 209 -12.50 -6.48 -21.21
CA ASN A 209 -11.80 -6.10 -22.43
C ASN A 209 -10.41 -5.53 -22.12
N PRO A 210 -9.44 -6.35 -21.73
CA PRO A 210 -8.12 -5.86 -21.33
C PRO A 210 -7.26 -5.45 -22.52
N ASP A 211 -6.43 -4.41 -22.32
CA ASP A 211 -5.35 -4.08 -23.24
C ASP A 211 -4.18 -5.05 -23.03
N TRP A 212 -4.18 -6.15 -23.80
CA TRP A 212 -3.14 -7.16 -23.73
C TRP A 212 -1.74 -6.66 -24.14
N ASP A 213 -1.62 -5.59 -24.93
CA ASP A 213 -0.31 -5.01 -25.25
C ASP A 213 0.28 -4.28 -24.04
N VAL A 214 -0.54 -3.60 -23.26
CA VAL A 214 -0.11 -2.99 -22.00
C VAL A 214 0.22 -4.06 -20.96
N ALA A 215 -0.62 -5.10 -20.84
CA ALA A 215 -0.35 -6.24 -19.96
C ALA A 215 0.98 -6.91 -20.29
N LEU A 216 1.25 -7.16 -21.58
CA LEU A 216 2.52 -7.75 -22.04
C LEU A 216 3.73 -6.93 -21.64
N LYS A 217 3.64 -5.60 -21.80
CA LYS A 217 4.71 -4.68 -21.37
C LYS A 217 4.96 -4.75 -19.86
N ALA A 218 3.88 -4.80 -19.07
CA ALA A 218 3.98 -4.89 -17.61
C ALA A 218 4.66 -6.20 -17.17
N TRP A 219 4.26 -7.34 -17.73
CA TRP A 219 4.86 -8.63 -17.41
C TRP A 219 6.32 -8.75 -17.89
N ASN A 220 6.66 -8.25 -19.08
CA ASN A 220 8.05 -8.20 -19.54
C ASN A 220 8.94 -7.34 -18.63
N ALA A 221 8.42 -6.21 -18.14
CA ALA A 221 9.16 -5.35 -17.21
C ALA A 221 9.42 -6.06 -15.86
N LEU A 222 8.46 -6.85 -15.36
CA LEU A 222 8.62 -7.67 -14.16
C LEU A 222 9.61 -8.81 -14.40
N GLU A 223 9.55 -9.50 -15.55
CA GLU A 223 10.51 -10.56 -15.91
C GLU A 223 11.94 -10.02 -15.92
N ALA A 224 12.15 -8.84 -16.52
CA ALA A 224 13.46 -8.22 -16.60
C ALA A 224 14.04 -7.80 -15.24
N LYS A 225 13.19 -7.51 -14.26
CA LYS A 225 13.57 -7.12 -12.88
C LYS A 225 13.63 -8.30 -11.90
N ALA A 226 13.18 -9.49 -12.30
CA ALA A 226 13.10 -10.64 -11.42
C ALA A 226 14.48 -11.06 -10.88
N PRO A 227 14.66 -11.14 -9.55
CA PRO A 227 15.98 -11.38 -8.95
C PRO A 227 16.47 -12.82 -9.09
N THR A 228 15.57 -13.80 -9.17
CA THR A 228 15.90 -15.23 -9.29
C THR A 228 15.39 -15.82 -10.60
N GLU A 229 15.99 -16.95 -11.02
CA GLU A 229 15.54 -17.66 -12.23
C GLU A 229 14.11 -18.20 -12.07
N LEU A 230 13.76 -18.67 -10.90
CA LEU A 230 12.41 -19.13 -10.60
C LEU A 230 11.38 -17.98 -10.78
N GLU A 231 11.65 -16.81 -10.21
CA GLU A 231 10.76 -15.65 -10.38
C GLU A 231 10.71 -15.20 -11.83
N ARG A 232 11.85 -15.18 -12.52
CA ARG A 232 11.92 -14.82 -13.94
C ARG A 232 11.05 -15.75 -14.80
N GLN A 233 11.17 -17.04 -14.61
CA GLN A 233 10.36 -18.02 -15.34
C GLN A 233 8.87 -17.97 -14.91
N THR A 234 8.58 -17.61 -13.68
CA THR A 234 7.20 -17.34 -13.24
C THR A 234 6.59 -16.17 -14.02
N MET A 235 7.31 -15.04 -14.12
CA MET A 235 6.83 -13.89 -14.94
C MET A 235 6.72 -14.26 -16.42
N ARG A 236 7.65 -15.06 -16.93
CA ARG A 236 7.60 -15.59 -18.32
C ARG A 236 6.34 -16.41 -18.60
N LEU A 237 5.86 -17.19 -17.66
CA LEU A 237 4.57 -17.89 -17.81
C LEU A 237 3.40 -16.91 -17.98
N HIS A 238 3.42 -15.76 -17.30
CA HIS A 238 2.42 -14.72 -17.52
C HIS A 238 2.58 -14.05 -18.90
N VAL A 239 3.81 -13.77 -19.34
CA VAL A 239 4.09 -13.29 -20.70
C VAL A 239 3.51 -14.26 -21.74
N ILE A 240 3.77 -15.56 -21.58
CA ILE A 240 3.25 -16.62 -22.46
C ILE A 240 1.72 -16.62 -22.45
N ASN A 241 1.10 -16.55 -21.28
CA ASN A 241 -0.36 -16.50 -21.17
C ASN A 241 -0.96 -15.29 -21.92
N VAL A 242 -0.36 -14.11 -21.77
CA VAL A 242 -0.80 -12.91 -22.50
C VAL A 242 -0.61 -13.07 -24.01
N LEU A 243 0.49 -13.67 -24.49
CA LEU A 243 0.70 -13.95 -25.90
C LEU A 243 -0.36 -14.89 -26.46
N LEU A 244 -0.76 -15.91 -25.69
CA LEU A 244 -1.88 -16.81 -26.09
C LEU A 244 -3.21 -16.05 -26.18
N LYS A 245 -3.50 -15.14 -25.23
CA LYS A 245 -4.67 -14.24 -25.28
C LYS A 245 -4.68 -13.33 -26.51
N GLN A 246 -3.49 -12.95 -26.99
CA GLN A 246 -3.32 -12.15 -28.22
C GLN A 246 -3.35 -13.00 -29.50
N GLY A 247 -3.48 -14.34 -29.43
CA GLY A 247 -3.38 -15.24 -30.58
C GLY A 247 -1.94 -15.41 -31.13
N LYS A 248 -0.91 -15.00 -30.41
CA LYS A 248 0.51 -15.07 -30.80
C LYS A 248 1.13 -16.42 -30.42
N ALA A 249 0.51 -17.52 -30.88
CA ALA A 249 0.84 -18.87 -30.48
C ALA A 249 2.28 -19.28 -30.77
N GLU A 250 2.85 -18.87 -31.91
CA GLU A 250 4.23 -19.19 -32.30
C GLU A 250 5.24 -18.59 -31.30
N HIS A 251 5.03 -17.33 -30.88
CA HIS A 251 5.89 -16.69 -29.86
C HIS A 251 5.73 -17.37 -28.49
N ALA A 252 4.49 -17.70 -28.11
CA ALA A 252 4.20 -18.42 -26.88
C ALA A 252 4.93 -19.77 -26.85
N HIS A 253 4.92 -20.53 -27.95
CA HIS A 253 5.59 -21.82 -28.07
C HIS A 253 7.10 -21.70 -27.84
N VAL A 254 7.77 -20.75 -28.51
CA VAL A 254 9.21 -20.52 -28.35
C VAL A 254 9.58 -20.19 -26.89
N LEU A 255 8.77 -19.38 -26.21
CA LEU A 255 9.03 -19.05 -24.80
C LEU A 255 8.75 -20.21 -23.85
N LEU A 256 7.76 -21.08 -24.16
CA LEU A 256 7.50 -22.28 -23.36
C LEU A 256 8.71 -23.20 -23.26
N ASP A 257 9.52 -23.32 -24.32
CA ASP A 257 10.73 -24.15 -24.31
C ASP A 257 11.80 -23.61 -23.35
N THR A 258 11.76 -22.34 -23.05
CA THR A 258 12.69 -21.70 -22.09
C THR A 258 12.26 -21.82 -20.63
N VAL A 259 11.07 -22.37 -20.35
CA VAL A 259 10.59 -22.64 -18.98
C VAL A 259 11.07 -24.03 -18.56
N THR A 260 12.13 -24.07 -17.76
CA THR A 260 12.85 -25.31 -17.37
C THR A 260 12.71 -25.62 -15.87
N GLU A 261 12.30 -24.65 -15.04
CA GLU A 261 12.17 -24.83 -13.58
C GLU A 261 11.20 -25.97 -13.24
N PRO A 262 11.64 -26.98 -12.46
CA PRO A 262 10.82 -28.17 -12.17
C PRO A 262 9.48 -27.84 -11.50
N THR A 263 9.47 -26.85 -10.62
CA THR A 263 8.27 -26.43 -9.88
C THR A 263 7.21 -25.75 -10.75
N LEU A 264 7.59 -25.27 -11.92
CA LEU A 264 6.70 -24.58 -12.89
C LEU A 264 6.16 -25.49 -13.99
N GLN A 265 6.56 -26.76 -14.03
CA GLN A 265 6.16 -27.66 -15.12
C GLN A 265 4.64 -27.90 -15.20
N ALA A 266 3.95 -27.94 -14.05
CA ALA A 266 2.49 -28.09 -14.04
C ALA A 266 1.79 -26.87 -14.66
N GLN A 267 2.25 -25.65 -14.38
CA GLN A 267 1.74 -24.41 -14.98
C GLN A 267 2.07 -24.35 -16.49
N LYS A 268 3.32 -24.70 -16.85
CA LYS A 268 3.74 -24.82 -18.25
C LYS A 268 2.79 -25.74 -19.04
N GLN A 269 2.48 -26.92 -18.54
CA GLN A 269 1.60 -27.87 -19.22
C GLN A 269 0.18 -27.32 -19.43
N LYS A 270 -0.34 -26.53 -18.48
CA LYS A 270 -1.64 -25.86 -18.64
C LYS A 270 -1.63 -24.86 -19.82
N LEU A 271 -0.51 -24.18 -20.06
CA LEU A 271 -0.36 -23.24 -21.18
C LEU A 271 -0.12 -23.98 -22.49
N VAL A 272 0.65 -25.08 -22.48
CA VAL A 272 0.82 -25.96 -23.66
C VAL A 272 -0.52 -26.47 -24.14
N ALA A 273 -1.42 -26.86 -23.24
CA ALA A 273 -2.77 -27.32 -23.57
C ALA A 273 -3.67 -26.24 -24.21
N GLN A 274 -3.31 -24.99 -24.14
CA GLN A 274 -4.02 -23.85 -24.76
C GLN A 274 -3.46 -23.48 -26.14
N LEU A 275 -2.35 -24.09 -26.56
CA LEU A 275 -1.84 -23.89 -27.92
C LEU A 275 -2.79 -24.45 -28.94
N PRO A 276 -3.02 -23.78 -30.09
CA PRO A 276 -3.76 -24.33 -31.18
C PRO A 276 -3.07 -25.58 -31.74
N PRO A 277 -3.81 -26.53 -32.33
CA PRO A 277 -3.22 -27.68 -32.99
C PRO A 277 -2.19 -27.24 -34.04
N PRO A 278 -1.10 -28.01 -34.25
CA PRO A 278 -0.12 -27.71 -35.29
C PRO A 278 -0.78 -27.62 -36.66
N GLY A 279 -0.73 -26.43 -37.29
CA GLY A 279 -1.24 -26.23 -38.65
C GLY A 279 -2.55 -25.44 -38.80
N GLU A 280 -3.24 -25.08 -37.74
CA GLU A 280 -4.33 -24.07 -37.76
C GLU A 280 -3.75 -22.67 -37.60
N LYS A 281 -3.86 -21.83 -38.64
CA LYS A 281 -3.55 -20.40 -38.64
C LYS A 281 -4.82 -19.60 -38.43
#